data_a4d7cb8df94b6970f2c55ef65e27d725
#
_entry.id   a4d7cb8df94b6970f2c55ef65e27d725
#
_cell.length_a   1.000
_cell.length_b   1.000
_cell.length_c   1.000
_cell.angle_alpha   90.00
_cell.angle_beta   90.00
_cell.angle_gamma   90.00
#
_symmetry.space_group_name_H-M   'P 1'
#
loop_
_entity.id
_entity.type
_entity.pdbx_description
1 polymer ?
#
loop_
_entity_poly.entity_id
_entity_poly.type
_entity_poly.pdbx_seq_one_letter_code
_entity_poly.pdbx_strand_id
1 'polypeptide(L)'
;MPIGAITNYIDVAQLTLWVFWFFFFGLVFWIRREDKREGYPVESVRMRGTKMMQGFPPLPKPKTFTLPHTGRQVVKPGPEAPQYDLKAQPAGPFPGAPLVPTGNPMADGVGPAAWSTARANEPDLTHAGKPRIVPMRVAKGFSVVDKDPDPRGMPVIGCDGEQGAVCKEIWVDLGEPQVRYLELDAKGKRVMLPINMCKVRGKKGQIEVSSITGAQFADAPTIKSGDQITLAEEDRVTAYYGGGTLYATPDRAEPFL
;
A
#
# COMPACT_ATOMS: atom_id res chain seq x y z
N MET A 1 6.78 -51.01 36.39
CA MET A 1 6.09 -49.99 35.60
C MET A 1 6.95 -49.66 34.39
N PRO A 2 6.40 -49.49 33.19
CA PRO A 2 7.22 -49.03 32.08
C PRO A 2 7.86 -47.65 32.39
N ILE A 3 9.04 -47.40 31.82
CA ILE A 3 9.76 -46.14 32.00
C ILE A 3 8.87 -45.00 31.48
N GLY A 4 8.59 -44.02 32.36
CA GLY A 4 7.74 -42.84 31.98
C GLY A 4 6.26 -42.97 32.40
N ALA A 5 5.82 -44.05 33.00
CA ALA A 5 4.47 -44.16 33.51
C ALA A 5 4.26 -43.31 34.77
N ILE A 6 3.21 -42.48 34.75
CA ILE A 6 2.76 -41.64 35.87
C ILE A 6 1.69 -42.44 36.67
N THR A 7 0.76 -43.04 35.95
CA THR A 7 -0.27 -43.96 36.44
C THR A 7 -0.38 -45.17 35.52
N ASN A 8 -1.27 -46.14 35.84
CA ASN A 8 -1.54 -47.23 34.95
C ASN A 8 -2.20 -46.83 33.63
N TYR A 9 -2.69 -45.56 33.49
CA TYR A 9 -3.44 -45.06 32.36
C TYR A 9 -2.83 -43.82 31.71
N ILE A 10 -1.86 -43.15 32.37
CA ILE A 10 -1.26 -41.91 31.92
C ILE A 10 0.25 -42.05 31.98
N ASP A 11 0.92 -41.74 30.88
CA ASP A 11 2.38 -41.61 30.82
C ASP A 11 2.82 -40.16 30.50
N VAL A 12 4.13 -39.95 30.61
CA VAL A 12 4.73 -38.62 30.36
C VAL A 12 4.46 -38.15 28.91
N ALA A 13 4.47 -39.07 27.94
CA ALA A 13 4.27 -38.72 26.56
C ALA A 13 2.83 -38.23 26.32
N GLN A 14 1.85 -38.90 26.89
CA GLN A 14 0.45 -38.49 26.82
C GLN A 14 0.20 -37.16 27.51
N LEU A 15 0.79 -36.94 28.68
CA LEU A 15 0.69 -35.67 29.39
C LEU A 15 1.31 -34.53 28.55
N THR A 16 2.48 -34.75 27.98
CA THR A 16 3.16 -33.78 27.12
C THR A 16 2.30 -33.45 25.89
N LEU A 17 1.66 -34.47 25.28
CA LEU A 17 0.77 -34.26 24.16
C LEU A 17 -0.45 -33.39 24.53
N TRP A 18 -1.05 -33.61 25.69
CA TRP A 18 -2.16 -32.80 26.18
C TRP A 18 -1.74 -31.34 26.43
N VAL A 19 -0.60 -31.13 27.10
CA VAL A 19 -0.04 -29.80 27.34
C VAL A 19 0.25 -29.10 26.02
N PHE A 20 0.80 -29.81 25.03
CA PHE A 20 0.99 -29.27 23.69
C PHE A 20 -0.32 -28.81 23.05
N TRP A 21 -1.39 -29.63 23.09
CA TRP A 21 -2.67 -29.27 22.50
C TRP A 21 -3.33 -28.07 23.21
N PHE A 22 -3.26 -27.99 24.53
CA PHE A 22 -3.72 -26.84 25.28
C PHE A 22 -2.98 -25.56 24.87
N PHE A 23 -1.66 -25.63 24.81
CA PHE A 23 -0.85 -24.54 24.32
C PHE A 23 -1.22 -24.16 22.89
N PHE A 24 -1.30 -25.13 21.99
CA PHE A 24 -1.57 -24.89 20.57
C PHE A 24 -2.93 -24.21 20.36
N PHE A 25 -4.00 -24.72 20.96
CA PHE A 25 -5.32 -24.10 20.84
C PHE A 25 -5.35 -22.71 21.51
N GLY A 26 -4.69 -22.53 22.64
CA GLY A 26 -4.53 -21.22 23.27
C GLY A 26 -3.79 -20.21 22.39
N LEU A 27 -2.73 -20.66 21.71
CA LEU A 27 -1.96 -19.86 20.76
C LEU A 27 -2.79 -19.47 19.56
N VAL A 28 -3.49 -20.44 18.93
CA VAL A 28 -4.39 -20.16 17.79
C VAL A 28 -5.48 -19.19 18.17
N PHE A 29 -6.11 -19.37 19.34
CA PHE A 29 -7.11 -18.44 19.86
C PHE A 29 -6.53 -17.02 20.02
N TRP A 30 -5.36 -16.92 20.63
CA TRP A 30 -4.69 -15.64 20.85
C TRP A 30 -4.34 -14.94 19.54
N ILE A 31 -3.72 -15.65 18.60
CA ILE A 31 -3.37 -15.11 17.27
C ILE A 31 -4.64 -14.62 16.56
N ARG A 32 -5.68 -15.46 16.47
CA ARG A 32 -6.95 -15.07 15.81
C ARG A 32 -7.64 -13.88 16.47
N ARG A 33 -7.45 -13.69 17.76
CA ARG A 33 -7.95 -12.51 18.48
C ARG A 33 -7.11 -11.27 18.18
N GLU A 34 -5.78 -11.40 18.16
CA GLU A 34 -4.87 -10.29 17.84
C GLU A 34 -5.01 -9.82 16.38
N ASP A 35 -5.26 -10.73 15.43
CA ASP A 35 -5.53 -10.39 14.03
C ASP A 35 -6.70 -9.40 13.88
N LYS A 36 -7.67 -9.47 14.78
CA LYS A 36 -8.84 -8.57 14.77
C LYS A 36 -8.57 -7.15 15.28
N ARG A 37 -7.32 -6.77 15.50
CA ARG A 37 -6.96 -5.38 15.85
C ARG A 37 -7.06 -4.44 14.67
N GLU A 38 -6.98 -4.97 13.44
CA GLU A 38 -7.09 -4.20 12.21
C GLU A 38 -8.16 -4.83 11.28
N GLY A 39 -8.82 -3.99 10.48
CA GLY A 39 -9.88 -4.44 9.58
C GLY A 39 -11.22 -4.78 10.24
N TYR A 40 -11.40 -4.47 11.53
CA TYR A 40 -12.64 -4.71 12.28
C TYR A 40 -13.13 -3.43 12.97
N PRO A 41 -14.47 -3.29 13.18
CA PRO A 41 -15.55 -4.22 12.87
C PRO A 41 -15.84 -4.34 11.37
N VAL A 42 -16.27 -5.54 10.94
CA VAL A 42 -16.73 -5.77 9.57
C VAL A 42 -18.14 -5.23 9.41
N GLU A 43 -18.40 -4.50 8.34
CA GLU A 43 -19.70 -3.91 8.02
C GLU A 43 -20.40 -4.66 6.88
N SER A 44 -21.74 -4.62 6.88
CA SER A 44 -22.53 -5.21 5.82
C SER A 44 -22.75 -4.24 4.66
N VAL A 45 -22.39 -4.65 3.44
CA VAL A 45 -22.73 -3.91 2.22
C VAL A 45 -24.26 -3.88 1.99
N ARG A 46 -24.97 -4.95 2.37
CA ARG A 46 -26.43 -5.06 2.19
C ARG A 46 -27.23 -4.10 3.08
N MET A 47 -26.74 -3.87 4.29
CA MET A 47 -27.42 -3.05 5.31
C MET A 47 -26.51 -1.89 5.68
N ARG A 48 -26.33 -0.95 4.79
CA ARG A 48 -25.47 0.24 4.87
C ARG A 48 -25.04 0.60 6.30
N GLY A 49 -23.79 0.35 6.65
CA GLY A 49 -23.22 0.69 7.95
C GLY A 49 -23.65 -0.20 9.12
N THR A 50 -24.47 -1.24 8.90
CA THR A 50 -24.79 -2.20 9.97
C THR A 50 -23.60 -3.10 10.22
N LYS A 51 -23.10 -3.07 11.47
CA LYS A 51 -22.02 -3.94 11.90
C LYS A 51 -22.48 -5.40 11.88
N MET A 52 -21.73 -6.22 11.16
CA MET A 52 -21.98 -7.66 11.15
C MET A 52 -21.48 -8.31 12.43
N MET A 53 -21.99 -9.50 12.72
CA MET A 53 -21.43 -10.35 13.76
C MET A 53 -19.96 -10.61 13.48
N GLN A 54 -19.07 -10.25 14.41
CA GLN A 54 -17.62 -10.30 14.22
C GLN A 54 -17.02 -11.71 14.34
N GLY A 55 -17.85 -12.69 14.66
CA GLY A 55 -17.45 -14.08 14.85
C GLY A 55 -16.59 -14.28 16.11
N PHE A 56 -16.24 -15.55 16.34
CA PHE A 56 -15.35 -15.95 17.43
C PHE A 56 -13.90 -15.99 16.93
N PRO A 57 -12.88 -15.60 17.73
CA PRO A 57 -12.96 -14.96 19.05
C PRO A 57 -13.48 -13.50 19.00
N PRO A 58 -13.94 -12.93 20.13
CA PRO A 58 -14.41 -11.54 20.18
C PRO A 58 -13.28 -10.56 19.91
N LEU A 59 -13.64 -9.32 19.57
CA LEU A 59 -12.67 -8.25 19.35
C LEU A 59 -11.81 -8.01 20.60
N PRO A 60 -10.51 -7.81 20.45
CA PRO A 60 -9.63 -7.50 21.56
C PRO A 60 -9.93 -6.08 22.11
N LYS A 61 -9.64 -5.86 23.39
CA LYS A 61 -9.66 -4.51 23.96
C LYS A 61 -8.59 -3.64 23.27
N PRO A 62 -8.83 -2.33 23.12
CA PRO A 62 -7.82 -1.41 22.59
C PRO A 62 -6.49 -1.52 23.35
N LYS A 63 -5.40 -1.52 22.59
CA LYS A 63 -4.03 -1.55 23.11
C LYS A 63 -3.24 -0.42 22.46
N THR A 64 -2.44 0.27 23.25
CA THR A 64 -1.56 1.34 22.78
C THR A 64 -0.21 0.78 22.39
N PHE A 65 0.25 1.11 21.21
CA PHE A 65 1.58 0.80 20.68
C PHE A 65 2.37 2.08 20.53
N THR A 66 3.61 2.08 21.00
CA THR A 66 4.53 3.19 20.80
C THR A 66 5.45 2.85 19.63
N LEU A 67 5.42 3.71 18.60
CA LEU A 67 6.26 3.55 17.42
C LEU A 67 7.72 3.88 17.77
N PRO A 68 8.68 3.05 17.32
CA PRO A 68 10.09 3.34 17.50
C PRO A 68 10.47 4.64 16.78
N HIS A 69 11.53 5.29 17.22
CA HIS A 69 12.10 6.54 16.71
C HIS A 69 11.23 7.79 16.87
N THR A 70 9.93 7.73 16.56
CA THR A 70 9.02 8.89 16.67
C THR A 70 8.39 9.06 18.05
N GLY A 71 8.30 7.97 18.82
CA GLY A 71 7.57 7.95 20.11
C GLY A 71 6.05 8.11 19.96
N ARG A 72 5.52 8.19 18.72
CA ARG A 72 4.09 8.31 18.47
C ARG A 72 3.33 7.10 19.00
N GLN A 73 2.21 7.38 19.66
CA GLN A 73 1.31 6.34 20.16
C GLN A 73 0.19 6.06 19.17
N VAL A 74 -0.05 4.79 18.90
CA VAL A 74 -1.13 4.29 18.04
C VAL A 74 -1.97 3.31 18.85
N VAL A 75 -3.28 3.53 18.88
CA VAL A 75 -4.23 2.66 19.58
C VAL A 75 -4.89 1.73 18.56
N LYS A 76 -4.89 0.41 18.82
CA LYS A 76 -5.54 -0.60 17.98
C LYS A 76 -6.33 -1.61 18.83
N PRO A 77 -7.57 -1.96 18.46
CA PRO A 77 -8.42 -1.33 17.45
C PRO A 77 -8.59 0.16 17.73
N GLY A 78 -8.44 0.97 16.69
CA GLY A 78 -8.58 2.41 16.79
C GLY A 78 -10.04 2.88 16.70
N PRO A 79 -10.29 4.19 16.80
CA PRO A 79 -11.58 4.76 16.45
C PRO A 79 -11.88 4.44 14.98
N GLU A 80 -13.17 4.39 14.67
CA GLU A 80 -13.63 4.21 13.28
C GLU A 80 -13.04 5.32 12.41
N ALA A 81 -12.57 4.94 11.21
CA ALA A 81 -12.11 5.92 10.24
C ALA A 81 -13.28 6.87 9.90
N PRO A 82 -13.03 8.18 9.77
CA PRO A 82 -14.07 9.09 9.35
C PRO A 82 -14.62 8.64 8.00
N GLN A 83 -15.96 8.66 7.89
CA GLN A 83 -16.60 8.40 6.61
C GLN A 83 -16.17 9.47 5.61
N TYR A 84 -15.75 9.05 4.43
CA TYR A 84 -15.45 9.96 3.33
C TYR A 84 -16.55 9.85 2.27
N ASP A 85 -16.76 10.95 1.55
CA ASP A 85 -17.73 11.01 0.46
C ASP A 85 -17.17 10.26 -0.76
N LEU A 86 -17.58 9.00 -0.92
CA LEU A 86 -17.18 8.18 -2.04
C LEU A 86 -17.81 8.72 -3.33
N LYS A 87 -17.00 9.21 -4.27
CA LYS A 87 -17.42 9.71 -5.57
C LYS A 87 -17.77 8.57 -6.56
N ALA A 88 -18.67 7.69 -6.12
CA ALA A 88 -19.13 6.57 -6.90
C ALA A 88 -20.58 6.22 -6.52
N GLN A 89 -21.31 5.64 -7.46
CA GLN A 89 -22.68 5.17 -7.27
C GLN A 89 -22.82 3.72 -7.72
N PRO A 90 -23.75 2.94 -7.16
CA PRO A 90 -24.05 1.60 -7.66
C PRO A 90 -24.51 1.62 -9.10
N ALA A 91 -24.02 0.68 -9.93
CA ALA A 91 -24.42 0.52 -11.33
C ALA A 91 -25.88 0.06 -11.49
N GLY A 92 -26.48 -0.52 -10.42
CA GLY A 92 -27.86 -1.02 -10.46
C GLY A 92 -28.48 -1.06 -9.06
N PRO A 93 -29.80 -1.33 -8.98
CA PRO A 93 -30.56 -1.28 -7.74
C PRO A 93 -30.43 -2.52 -6.85
N PHE A 94 -29.57 -3.47 -7.20
CA PHE A 94 -29.41 -4.71 -6.45
C PHE A 94 -28.24 -4.64 -5.43
N PRO A 95 -28.34 -5.34 -4.30
CA PRO A 95 -27.26 -5.38 -3.30
C PRO A 95 -25.98 -5.97 -3.88
N GLY A 96 -24.83 -5.25 -3.68
CA GLY A 96 -23.53 -5.67 -4.22
C GLY A 96 -23.32 -5.27 -5.68
N ALA A 97 -24.16 -4.40 -6.25
CA ALA A 97 -23.94 -3.83 -7.57
C ALA A 97 -22.54 -3.19 -7.64
N PRO A 98 -21.81 -3.34 -8.76
CA PRO A 98 -20.54 -2.66 -8.97
C PRO A 98 -20.67 -1.15 -8.81
N LEU A 99 -19.61 -0.49 -8.35
CA LEU A 99 -19.58 0.95 -8.19
C LEU A 99 -19.04 1.61 -9.47
N VAL A 100 -19.79 2.58 -9.99
CA VAL A 100 -19.40 3.42 -11.12
C VAL A 100 -18.93 4.77 -10.59
N PRO A 101 -17.74 5.25 -10.97
CA PRO A 101 -17.27 6.57 -10.59
C PRO A 101 -18.20 7.67 -11.11
N THR A 102 -18.44 8.71 -10.29
CA THR A 102 -19.25 9.88 -10.64
C THR A 102 -18.42 11.10 -11.01
N GLY A 103 -17.10 11.04 -10.86
CA GLY A 103 -16.14 12.09 -11.16
C GLY A 103 -14.90 11.54 -11.86
N ASN A 104 -13.72 12.12 -11.54
CA ASN A 104 -12.44 11.59 -12.01
C ASN A 104 -11.95 10.52 -11.01
N PRO A 105 -12.06 9.21 -11.32
CA PRO A 105 -11.76 8.16 -10.36
C PRO A 105 -10.30 8.15 -9.90
N MET A 106 -9.36 8.58 -10.73
CA MET A 106 -7.95 8.65 -10.40
C MET A 106 -7.65 9.76 -9.39
N ALA A 107 -8.34 10.90 -9.52
CA ALA A 107 -8.22 12.02 -8.58
C ALA A 107 -9.05 11.81 -7.30
N ASP A 108 -10.21 11.17 -7.43
CA ASP A 108 -11.17 10.95 -6.36
C ASP A 108 -10.87 9.68 -5.52
N GLY A 109 -9.90 8.87 -5.93
CA GLY A 109 -9.50 7.66 -5.20
C GLY A 109 -10.53 6.54 -5.24
N VAL A 110 -11.11 6.27 -6.41
CA VAL A 110 -12.12 5.22 -6.57
C VAL A 110 -11.49 3.93 -7.11
N GLY A 111 -11.93 2.78 -6.59
CA GLY A 111 -11.46 1.47 -7.05
C GLY A 111 -9.94 1.30 -6.89
N PRO A 112 -9.19 0.91 -7.95
CA PRO A 112 -7.74 0.74 -7.87
C PRO A 112 -6.96 2.04 -7.62
N ALA A 113 -7.61 3.21 -7.74
CA ALA A 113 -7.04 4.51 -7.37
C ALA A 113 -7.24 4.85 -5.88
N ALA A 114 -7.86 3.99 -5.08
CA ALA A 114 -8.13 4.26 -3.67
C ALA A 114 -6.85 4.25 -2.84
N TRP A 115 -6.76 5.19 -1.90
CA TRP A 115 -5.69 5.28 -0.89
C TRP A 115 -6.27 5.37 0.52
N SER A 116 -5.47 5.03 1.54
CA SER A 116 -5.90 5.12 2.92
C SER A 116 -5.79 6.56 3.45
N THR A 117 -6.92 7.14 3.85
CA THR A 117 -6.95 8.46 4.51
C THR A 117 -6.32 8.44 5.92
N ALA A 118 -6.20 7.24 6.51
CA ALA A 118 -5.58 7.03 7.83
C ALA A 118 -4.06 6.77 7.75
N ARG A 119 -3.48 6.74 6.55
CA ARG A 119 -2.06 6.52 6.36
C ARG A 119 -1.23 7.62 7.02
N ALA A 120 -0.12 7.24 7.65
CA ALA A 120 0.75 8.19 8.34
C ALA A 120 1.36 9.23 7.39
N ASN A 121 1.31 10.50 7.78
CA ASN A 121 1.93 11.59 7.04
C ASN A 121 3.38 11.85 7.54
N GLU A 122 4.13 10.80 7.68
CA GLU A 122 5.54 10.77 8.06
C GLU A 122 6.28 9.78 7.18
N PRO A 123 7.59 9.95 6.92
CA PRO A 123 8.37 9.02 6.12
C PRO A 123 8.51 7.67 6.82
N ASP A 124 8.66 6.59 6.05
CA ASP A 124 9.20 5.35 6.57
C ASP A 124 10.65 5.55 6.99
N LEU A 125 11.05 4.91 8.09
CA LEU A 125 12.37 5.10 8.68
C LEU A 125 13.23 3.84 8.56
N THR A 126 14.52 4.06 8.35
CA THR A 126 15.53 3.00 8.50
C THR A 126 15.67 2.59 9.97
N HIS A 127 16.35 1.49 10.24
CA HIS A 127 16.67 1.08 11.61
C HIS A 127 17.43 2.18 12.40
N ALA A 128 18.16 3.05 11.73
CA ALA A 128 18.87 4.17 12.34
C ALA A 128 18.01 5.45 12.52
N GLY A 129 16.69 5.38 12.24
CA GLY A 129 15.77 6.51 12.41
C GLY A 129 15.87 7.59 11.32
N LYS A 130 16.49 7.29 10.17
CA LYS A 130 16.58 8.22 9.04
C LYS A 130 15.49 7.90 8.00
N PRO A 131 15.03 8.87 7.19
CA PRO A 131 14.13 8.60 6.08
C PRO A 131 14.66 7.46 5.20
N ARG A 132 13.81 6.49 4.92
CA ARG A 132 14.17 5.27 4.21
C ARG A 132 14.30 5.50 2.72
N ILE A 133 13.37 6.25 2.13
CA ILE A 133 13.32 6.54 0.70
C ILE A 133 13.76 7.98 0.47
N VAL A 134 14.86 8.13 -0.24
CA VAL A 134 15.51 9.42 -0.49
C VAL A 134 16.01 9.51 -1.92
N PRO A 135 16.17 10.72 -2.50
CA PRO A 135 16.76 10.88 -3.81
C PRO A 135 18.25 10.53 -3.80
N MET A 136 18.74 9.97 -4.91
CA MET A 136 20.12 9.50 -5.03
C MET A 136 21.15 10.62 -4.80
N ARG A 137 20.82 11.89 -5.11
CA ARG A 137 21.67 13.05 -4.85
C ARG A 137 22.06 13.21 -3.37
N VAL A 138 21.25 12.71 -2.43
CA VAL A 138 21.56 12.75 -0.98
C VAL A 138 21.93 11.37 -0.42
N ALA A 139 21.70 10.30 -1.16
CA ALA A 139 22.02 8.92 -0.78
C ALA A 139 23.51 8.64 -1.00
N LYS A 140 24.32 8.71 0.06
CA LYS A 140 25.76 8.40 -0.04
C LYS A 140 25.98 6.92 -0.39
N GLY A 141 26.86 6.67 -1.37
CA GLY A 141 27.26 5.31 -1.78
C GLY A 141 26.31 4.65 -2.78
N PHE A 142 25.33 5.37 -3.31
CA PHE A 142 24.48 4.91 -4.40
C PHE A 142 24.91 5.52 -5.73
N SER A 143 24.97 4.71 -6.77
CA SER A 143 25.23 5.12 -8.14
C SER A 143 24.57 4.16 -9.11
N VAL A 144 24.28 4.64 -10.32
CA VAL A 144 23.83 3.75 -11.40
C VAL A 144 25.06 2.98 -11.90
N VAL A 145 24.91 1.67 -12.10
CA VAL A 145 25.99 0.81 -12.62
C VAL A 145 26.24 1.17 -14.09
N ASP A 146 27.49 1.25 -14.51
CA ASP A 146 27.88 1.68 -15.87
C ASP A 146 27.24 0.87 -17.01
N LYS A 147 26.84 -0.38 -16.73
CA LYS A 147 26.17 -1.27 -17.69
C LYS A 147 24.69 -1.01 -17.83
N ASP A 148 24.09 -0.32 -16.88
CA ASP A 148 22.66 -0.05 -16.84
C ASP A 148 22.36 1.35 -17.39
N PRO A 149 21.24 1.52 -18.10
CA PRO A 149 20.86 2.82 -18.61
C PRO A 149 20.46 3.75 -17.45
N ASP A 150 21.12 4.91 -17.37
CA ASP A 150 20.71 5.95 -16.43
C ASP A 150 19.40 6.60 -16.92
N PRO A 151 18.29 6.52 -16.18
CA PRO A 151 17.02 7.07 -16.62
C PRO A 151 16.94 8.60 -16.55
N ARG A 152 17.88 9.28 -15.88
CA ARG A 152 17.89 10.74 -15.77
C ARG A 152 18.05 11.41 -17.12
N GLY A 153 17.23 12.40 -17.40
CA GLY A 153 17.15 13.08 -18.69
C GLY A 153 16.29 12.37 -19.75
N MET A 154 15.88 11.12 -19.53
CA MET A 154 15.05 10.39 -20.48
C MET A 154 13.61 10.94 -20.51
N PRO A 155 12.99 11.03 -21.70
CA PRO A 155 11.56 11.30 -21.84
C PRO A 155 10.75 10.13 -21.26
N VAL A 156 9.61 10.46 -20.65
CA VAL A 156 8.65 9.49 -20.10
C VAL A 156 7.43 9.49 -20.99
N ILE A 157 7.13 8.32 -21.53
CA ILE A 157 6.09 8.09 -22.53
C ILE A 157 4.91 7.38 -21.87
N GLY A 158 3.72 7.93 -22.07
CA GLY A 158 2.46 7.34 -21.59
C GLY A 158 2.00 6.16 -22.43
N CYS A 159 0.88 5.54 -22.03
CA CYS A 159 0.28 4.41 -22.71
C CYS A 159 -0.28 4.76 -24.12
N ASP A 160 -0.51 6.05 -24.35
CA ASP A 160 -0.93 6.63 -25.64
C ASP A 160 0.25 6.88 -26.59
N GLY A 161 1.48 6.64 -26.18
CA GLY A 161 2.69 6.93 -26.95
C GLY A 161 3.16 8.37 -26.87
N GLU A 162 2.46 9.23 -26.14
CA GLU A 162 2.79 10.64 -26.00
C GLU A 162 3.75 10.89 -24.83
N GLN A 163 4.65 11.86 -24.99
CA GLN A 163 5.56 12.27 -23.92
C GLN A 163 4.81 13.14 -22.89
N GLY A 164 4.81 12.70 -21.63
CA GLY A 164 4.17 13.45 -20.54
C GLY A 164 5.13 14.14 -19.58
N ALA A 165 6.36 13.64 -19.47
CA ALA A 165 7.33 14.13 -18.49
C ALA A 165 8.77 13.86 -18.93
N VAL A 166 9.74 14.34 -18.12
CA VAL A 166 11.16 14.01 -18.24
C VAL A 166 11.67 13.55 -16.87
N CYS A 167 12.41 12.47 -16.82
CA CYS A 167 13.02 11.98 -15.58
C CYS A 167 14.13 12.93 -15.12
N LYS A 168 14.09 13.33 -13.86
CA LYS A 168 15.09 14.25 -13.26
C LYS A 168 15.98 13.56 -12.26
N GLU A 169 15.45 12.66 -11.44
CA GLU A 169 16.21 12.05 -10.35
C GLU A 169 15.70 10.64 -10.05
N ILE A 170 16.58 9.83 -9.46
CA ILE A 170 16.28 8.46 -9.01
C ILE A 170 16.13 8.50 -7.50
N TRP A 171 15.10 7.84 -6.98
CA TRP A 171 14.88 7.69 -5.54
C TRP A 171 15.12 6.25 -5.12
N VAL A 172 15.93 6.09 -4.09
CA VAL A 172 16.43 4.79 -3.61
C VAL A 172 15.97 4.51 -2.18
N ASP A 173 15.81 3.24 -1.88
CA ASP A 173 15.56 2.74 -0.54
C ASP A 173 16.89 2.45 0.15
N LEU A 174 17.15 3.07 1.29
CA LEU A 174 18.40 2.90 2.05
C LEU A 174 18.41 1.62 2.88
N GLY A 175 17.25 1.06 3.19
CA GLY A 175 17.11 -0.17 3.95
C GLY A 175 17.26 -1.42 3.09
N GLU A 176 16.74 -1.35 1.87
CA GLU A 176 16.83 -2.39 0.84
C GLU A 176 17.38 -1.74 -0.44
N PRO A 177 18.70 -1.82 -0.71
CA PRO A 177 19.31 -1.08 -1.82
C PRO A 177 18.66 -1.36 -3.16
N GLN A 178 17.65 -0.56 -3.51
CA GLN A 178 16.89 -0.64 -4.76
C GLN A 178 16.29 0.71 -5.13
N VAL A 179 16.02 0.89 -6.41
CA VAL A 179 15.24 2.03 -6.90
C VAL A 179 13.77 1.84 -6.53
N ARG A 180 13.15 2.86 -5.94
CA ARG A 180 11.72 2.86 -5.58
C ARG A 180 10.90 3.75 -6.49
N TYR A 181 11.40 4.96 -6.79
CA TYR A 181 10.72 5.94 -7.61
C TYR A 181 11.67 6.62 -8.58
N LEU A 182 11.10 7.16 -9.65
CA LEU A 182 11.73 8.15 -10.49
C LEU A 182 11.01 9.49 -10.24
N GLU A 183 11.79 10.54 -9.99
CA GLU A 183 11.27 11.91 -9.91
C GLU A 183 11.18 12.47 -11.32
N LEU A 184 10.03 12.97 -11.70
CA LEU A 184 9.75 13.46 -13.02
C LEU A 184 9.42 14.95 -12.99
N ASP A 185 9.77 15.63 -14.07
CA ASP A 185 9.27 16.97 -14.40
C ASP A 185 8.13 16.81 -15.42
N ALA A 186 6.91 17.04 -14.98
CA ALA A 186 5.71 17.04 -15.80
C ALA A 186 5.23 18.49 -15.98
N LYS A 187 5.68 19.15 -17.03
CA LYS A 187 5.33 20.56 -17.35
C LYS A 187 5.66 21.53 -16.19
N GLY A 188 6.83 21.39 -15.57
CA GLY A 188 7.27 22.20 -14.44
C GLY A 188 6.76 21.73 -13.08
N LYS A 189 5.97 20.67 -13.04
CA LYS A 189 5.45 20.06 -11.82
C LYS A 189 6.27 18.83 -11.47
N ARG A 190 6.76 18.75 -10.22
CA ARG A 190 7.50 17.60 -9.72
C ARG A 190 6.52 16.49 -9.30
N VAL A 191 6.60 15.35 -9.96
CA VAL A 191 5.78 14.17 -9.68
C VAL A 191 6.65 12.93 -9.52
N MET A 192 6.14 11.93 -8.81
CA MET A 192 6.84 10.68 -8.55
C MET A 192 6.25 9.57 -9.41
N LEU A 193 7.11 8.72 -9.98
CA LEU A 193 6.73 7.54 -10.74
C LEU A 193 7.27 6.29 -10.03
N PRO A 194 6.41 5.37 -9.55
CA PRO A 194 6.87 4.11 -8.97
C PRO A 194 7.61 3.27 -10.01
N ILE A 195 8.79 2.74 -9.67
CA ILE A 195 9.63 1.97 -10.61
C ILE A 195 8.93 0.73 -11.16
N ASN A 196 8.05 0.11 -10.37
CA ASN A 196 7.28 -1.07 -10.77
C ASN A 196 6.16 -0.75 -11.80
N MET A 197 5.84 0.53 -12.00
CA MET A 197 4.82 0.99 -12.97
C MET A 197 5.44 1.45 -14.29
N CYS A 198 6.75 1.32 -14.47
CA CYS A 198 7.44 1.74 -15.68
C CYS A 198 8.46 0.71 -16.19
N LYS A 199 8.90 0.93 -17.43
CA LYS A 199 9.98 0.18 -18.05
C LYS A 199 11.02 1.14 -18.63
N VAL A 200 12.25 1.10 -18.10
CA VAL A 200 13.37 1.87 -18.66
C VAL A 200 13.89 1.17 -19.92
N ARG A 201 13.78 1.82 -21.05
CA ARG A 201 14.18 1.31 -22.36
C ARG A 201 15.50 1.95 -22.80
N GLY A 202 16.62 1.49 -22.25
CA GLY A 202 17.95 2.05 -22.54
C GLY A 202 18.27 2.16 -24.03
N LYS A 203 17.93 1.13 -24.84
CA LYS A 203 18.18 1.15 -26.30
C LYS A 203 17.36 2.23 -27.03
N LYS A 204 16.20 2.59 -26.50
CA LYS A 204 15.33 3.65 -27.08
C LYS A 204 15.57 5.02 -26.43
N GLY A 205 16.34 5.07 -25.32
CA GLY A 205 16.55 6.29 -24.55
C GLY A 205 15.27 6.87 -23.94
N GLN A 206 14.32 6.04 -23.53
CA GLN A 206 13.02 6.46 -23.00
C GLN A 206 12.51 5.58 -21.88
N ILE A 207 11.57 6.10 -21.10
CA ILE A 207 10.86 5.38 -20.04
C ILE A 207 9.41 5.20 -20.50
N GLU A 208 8.91 3.98 -20.51
CA GLU A 208 7.55 3.65 -20.93
C GLU A 208 6.69 3.37 -19.70
N VAL A 209 5.52 4.02 -19.62
CA VAL A 209 4.51 3.85 -18.58
C VAL A 209 3.21 3.37 -19.21
N SER A 210 2.76 2.19 -18.83
CA SER A 210 1.55 1.59 -19.42
C SER A 210 0.25 1.98 -18.69
N SER A 211 0.34 2.53 -17.49
CA SER A 211 -0.82 2.79 -16.63
C SER A 211 -1.55 4.08 -16.97
N ILE A 212 -0.85 5.14 -17.37
CA ILE A 212 -1.45 6.47 -17.61
C ILE A 212 -1.03 7.03 -18.96
N THR A 213 -1.78 8.00 -19.47
CA THR A 213 -1.48 8.74 -20.72
C THR A 213 -0.44 9.83 -20.47
N GLY A 214 0.18 10.35 -21.55
CA GLY A 214 1.13 11.46 -21.47
C GLY A 214 0.55 12.70 -20.80
N ALA A 215 -0.70 13.03 -21.06
CA ALA A 215 -1.37 14.19 -20.46
C ALA A 215 -1.57 14.03 -18.94
N GLN A 216 -1.84 12.84 -18.47
CA GLN A 216 -2.18 12.55 -17.06
C GLN A 216 -0.98 12.65 -16.11
N PHE A 217 0.25 12.72 -16.59
CA PHE A 217 1.41 12.98 -15.70
C PHE A 217 1.31 14.33 -14.98
N ALA A 218 0.71 15.33 -15.59
CA ALA A 218 0.51 16.64 -14.97
C ALA A 218 -0.48 16.61 -13.78
N ASP A 219 -1.37 15.62 -13.75
CA ASP A 219 -2.38 15.45 -12.70
C ASP A 219 -1.92 14.50 -11.59
N ALA A 220 -0.76 13.87 -11.75
CA ALA A 220 -0.21 12.97 -10.75
C ALA A 220 0.05 13.67 -9.41
N PRO A 221 -0.16 12.98 -8.28
CA PRO A 221 0.07 13.55 -6.95
C PRO A 221 1.52 14.01 -6.77
N THR A 222 1.68 15.18 -6.15
CA THR A 222 2.98 15.74 -5.80
C THR A 222 3.37 15.38 -4.37
N ILE A 223 4.67 15.43 -4.09
CA ILE A 223 5.23 15.30 -2.75
C ILE A 223 5.64 16.69 -2.21
N LYS A 224 5.57 16.86 -0.90
CA LYS A 224 5.88 18.14 -0.24
C LYS A 224 7.38 18.38 -0.09
N SER A 225 8.10 17.36 0.36
CA SER A 225 9.54 17.47 0.61
C SER A 225 10.35 17.21 -0.66
N GLY A 226 11.56 17.82 -0.74
CA GLY A 226 12.55 17.53 -1.79
C GLY A 226 13.34 16.26 -1.57
N ASP A 227 13.48 15.82 -0.33
CA ASP A 227 14.46 14.81 0.06
C ASP A 227 13.88 13.62 0.83
N GLN A 228 12.57 13.56 1.00
CA GLN A 228 11.86 12.43 1.61
C GLN A 228 10.43 12.34 1.10
N ILE A 229 9.85 11.16 1.17
CA ILE A 229 8.45 10.88 0.85
C ILE A 229 7.77 10.28 2.07
N THR A 230 6.53 10.68 2.35
CA THR A 230 5.75 10.14 3.47
C THR A 230 4.97 8.91 3.04
N LEU A 231 4.62 8.04 3.98
CA LEU A 231 3.80 6.85 3.73
C LEU A 231 2.45 7.20 3.07
N ALA A 232 1.85 8.33 3.44
CA ALA A 232 0.61 8.82 2.82
C ALA A 232 0.82 9.30 1.38
N GLU A 233 1.96 9.94 1.08
CA GLU A 233 2.31 10.35 -0.28
C GLU A 233 2.62 9.15 -1.16
N GLU A 234 3.35 8.14 -0.66
CA GLU A 234 3.60 6.89 -1.37
C GLU A 234 2.31 6.18 -1.76
N ASP A 235 1.38 6.07 -0.79
CA ASP A 235 0.09 5.43 -1.00
C ASP A 235 -0.72 6.14 -2.10
N ARG A 236 -0.80 7.47 -2.05
CA ARG A 236 -1.50 8.28 -3.06
C ARG A 236 -0.86 8.20 -4.44
N VAL A 237 0.47 8.26 -4.50
CA VAL A 237 1.21 8.14 -5.77
C VAL A 237 0.97 6.76 -6.38
N THR A 238 1.13 5.70 -5.61
CA THR A 238 0.94 4.33 -6.09
C THR A 238 -0.51 4.09 -6.53
N ALA A 239 -1.48 4.59 -5.76
CA ALA A 239 -2.91 4.49 -6.09
C ALA A 239 -3.25 5.21 -7.40
N TYR A 240 -2.67 6.39 -7.66
CA TYR A 240 -2.90 7.12 -8.91
C TYR A 240 -2.49 6.30 -10.14
N TYR A 241 -1.28 5.75 -10.15
CA TYR A 241 -0.81 4.89 -11.25
C TYR A 241 -1.57 3.56 -11.29
N GLY A 242 -1.93 2.99 -10.15
CA GLY A 242 -2.80 1.82 -10.06
C GLY A 242 -4.16 2.07 -10.68
N GLY A 243 -4.76 3.23 -10.38
CA GLY A 243 -6.03 3.68 -10.97
C GLY A 243 -5.97 3.82 -12.48
N GLY A 244 -4.85 4.30 -13.00
CA GLY A 244 -4.64 4.44 -14.43
C GLY A 244 -4.71 3.13 -15.21
N THR A 245 -4.44 1.99 -14.58
CA THR A 245 -4.57 0.67 -15.24
C THR A 245 -5.99 0.40 -15.69
N LEU A 246 -6.99 0.96 -15.02
CA LEU A 246 -8.41 0.81 -15.33
C LEU A 246 -9.02 2.09 -15.94
N TYR A 247 -8.59 3.26 -15.50
CA TYR A 247 -9.29 4.52 -15.77
C TYR A 247 -8.55 5.49 -16.68
N ALA A 248 -7.34 5.16 -17.16
CA ALA A 248 -6.57 6.08 -18.01
C ALA A 248 -7.27 6.41 -19.31
N THR A 249 -7.97 5.43 -19.90
CA THR A 249 -8.75 5.57 -21.14
C THR A 249 -10.10 4.86 -20.98
N PRO A 250 -11.17 5.35 -21.65
CA PRO A 250 -12.52 4.78 -21.51
C PRO A 250 -12.65 3.31 -21.94
N ASP A 251 -11.81 2.87 -22.86
CA ASP A 251 -11.79 1.51 -23.39
C ASP A 251 -11.23 0.47 -22.41
N ARG A 252 -10.58 0.92 -21.33
CA ARG A 252 -10.07 0.03 -20.27
C ARG A 252 -11.13 -0.39 -19.26
N ALA A 253 -12.17 0.44 -19.11
CA ALA A 253 -13.28 0.11 -18.22
C ALA A 253 -14.08 -1.04 -18.82
N GLU A 254 -14.32 -2.11 -18.06
CA GLU A 254 -15.17 -3.21 -18.51
C GLU A 254 -16.59 -2.71 -18.72
N PRO A 255 -17.25 -3.08 -19.83
CA PRO A 255 -18.64 -2.75 -20.03
C PRO A 255 -19.50 -3.48 -18.98
N PHE A 256 -20.48 -2.80 -18.43
CA PHE A 256 -21.50 -3.43 -17.60
C PHE A 256 -22.41 -4.25 -18.50
N LEU A 257 -22.42 -5.56 -18.35
CA LEU A 257 -23.30 -6.51 -19.03
C LEU A 257 -24.70 -6.48 -18.39
#